data_9c1d188c14e4157ae1a0528dfbff4448
#
_entry.id   9c1d188c14e4157ae1a0528dfbff4448
#
_cell.length_a   1.000
_cell.length_b   1.000
_cell.length_c   1.000
_cell.angle_alpha   90.00
_cell.angle_beta   90.00
_cell.angle_gamma   90.00
#
_symmetry.space_group_name_H-M   'P 1'
#
loop_
_entity.id
_entity.type
_entity.pdbx_description
1 polymer ?
#
loop_
_entity_poly.entity_id
_entity_poly.type
_entity_poly.pdbx_seq_one_letter_code
_entity_poly.pdbx_strand_id
1 'polypeptide(L)'
;MGSIDVRAKWVEPQTAVADRRFVADQQDILASIETLRSVAGEAIAGAPICLFLGHDPDRGYEVEIALPVEENASIEGFARVTLPGDHVLWAMHRGPHTKSDAGAGLRETAERMWGFIGDHHLLAGDSPTRYVYLEGPETHGDRSEKYVTEIRISYHLPFWIESLERGLSERVDTETAATVTTGADAVRHDFDAERLRSWVRGALARLDKAVPCERTRACVLNGCAHRYPMSQLLRMKAAYEEEGDIIAFIERLNRDDRLFPSQIFRKEGEPRHVVFIEKIIPPWNRAAYDRSTDPIEKRYYGCFCSLVKEVIRTGEALSPSFCHCSAGWFVQMWETILDRSAIRVDVVRSILRGDDRCVFAVHLPEDLLS
;
A
#
# COMPACT_ATOMS: atom_id res chain seq x y z
N MET A 1 4.18 -1.30 -28.04
CA MET A 1 4.77 -0.49 -26.93
C MET A 1 6.06 -1.18 -26.51
N GLY A 2 7.20 -0.48 -26.45
CA GLY A 2 8.45 -1.09 -26.00
C GLY A 2 8.36 -1.59 -24.57
N SER A 3 9.08 -2.68 -24.23
CA SER A 3 9.16 -3.18 -22.86
C SER A 3 9.79 -2.14 -21.94
N ILE A 4 9.28 -2.02 -20.70
CA ILE A 4 9.91 -1.23 -19.64
C ILE A 4 10.88 -2.14 -18.87
N ASP A 5 12.09 -1.66 -18.59
CA ASP A 5 13.05 -2.37 -17.74
C ASP A 5 12.77 -2.02 -16.28
N VAL A 6 12.05 -2.91 -15.59
CA VAL A 6 11.72 -2.77 -14.16
C VAL A 6 12.63 -3.68 -13.36
N ARG A 7 13.24 -3.10 -12.31
CA ARG A 7 14.16 -3.82 -11.40
C ARG A 7 13.76 -3.58 -9.96
N ALA A 8 14.27 -4.41 -9.04
CA ALA A 8 14.14 -4.20 -7.61
C ALA A 8 15.43 -3.74 -6.95
N LYS A 9 15.28 -2.98 -5.88
CA LYS A 9 16.38 -2.67 -4.96
C LYS A 9 15.87 -2.31 -3.58
N TRP A 10 16.75 -2.40 -2.59
CA TRP A 10 16.61 -1.73 -1.32
C TRP A 10 17.08 -0.27 -1.47
N VAL A 11 16.36 0.64 -0.87
CA VAL A 11 16.74 2.06 -0.74
C VAL A 11 16.97 2.34 0.73
N GLU A 12 18.17 2.81 1.07
CA GLU A 12 18.51 3.17 2.44
C GLU A 12 17.69 4.37 2.93
N PRO A 13 17.44 4.47 4.26
CA PRO A 13 16.88 5.67 4.86
C PRO A 13 17.75 6.89 4.55
N GLN A 14 17.11 8.04 4.33
CA GLN A 14 17.81 9.28 4.00
C GLN A 14 17.30 10.43 4.86
N THR A 15 18.22 11.26 5.39
CA THR A 15 17.87 12.55 5.97
C THR A 15 17.63 13.55 4.83
N ALA A 16 16.54 14.28 4.90
CA ALA A 16 16.18 15.28 3.90
C ALA A 16 15.56 16.53 4.56
N VAL A 17 15.56 17.63 3.84
CA VAL A 17 14.66 18.76 4.09
C VAL A 17 13.49 18.64 3.13
N ALA A 18 12.29 18.94 3.60
CA ALA A 18 11.08 18.71 2.82
C ALA A 18 10.13 19.91 2.85
N ASP A 19 9.39 20.02 1.76
CA ASP A 19 8.32 20.97 1.55
C ASP A 19 7.07 20.24 1.06
N ARG A 20 6.01 20.25 1.87
CA ARG A 20 4.73 19.62 1.54
C ARG A 20 3.73 20.65 1.09
N ARG A 21 3.19 20.43 -0.10
CA ARG A 21 2.26 21.37 -0.73
C ARG A 21 1.32 20.70 -1.74
N PHE A 22 0.34 21.47 -2.20
CA PHE A 22 -0.42 21.14 -3.41
C PHE A 22 0.25 21.79 -4.62
N VAL A 23 0.29 21.06 -5.72
CA VAL A 23 0.85 21.47 -7.02
C VAL A 23 -0.15 21.21 -8.12
N ALA A 24 -0.22 22.12 -9.10
CA ALA A 24 -1.08 21.94 -10.26
C ALA A 24 -0.41 21.05 -11.31
N ASP A 25 0.89 21.21 -11.49
CA ASP A 25 1.64 20.52 -12.54
C ASP A 25 3.13 20.28 -12.18
N GLN A 26 3.86 19.77 -13.16
CA GLN A 26 5.28 19.44 -13.02
C GLN A 26 6.18 20.68 -12.87
N GLN A 27 5.77 21.84 -13.38
CA GLN A 27 6.57 23.05 -13.27
C GLN A 27 6.61 23.57 -11.84
N ASP A 28 5.51 23.44 -11.11
CA ASP A 28 5.45 23.76 -9.68
C ASP A 28 6.41 22.88 -8.86
N ILE A 29 6.54 21.60 -9.22
CA ILE A 29 7.49 20.67 -8.58
C ILE A 29 8.93 21.13 -8.85
N LEU A 30 9.26 21.43 -10.09
CA LEU A 30 10.62 21.87 -10.47
C LEU A 30 10.99 23.21 -9.81
N ALA A 31 10.08 24.15 -9.74
CA ALA A 31 10.29 25.44 -9.05
C ALA A 31 10.55 25.24 -7.55
N SER A 32 9.84 24.29 -6.92
CA SER A 32 10.07 23.94 -5.51
C SER A 32 11.41 23.25 -5.30
N ILE A 33 11.83 22.36 -6.21
CA ILE A 33 13.16 21.74 -6.18
C ILE A 33 14.26 22.82 -6.28
N GLU A 34 14.12 23.79 -7.17
CA GLU A 34 15.08 24.88 -7.31
C GLU A 34 15.17 25.73 -6.04
N THR A 35 14.03 26.03 -5.43
CA THR A 35 13.97 26.73 -4.14
C THR A 35 14.72 25.96 -3.05
N LEU A 36 14.44 24.66 -2.87
CA LEU A 36 15.12 23.82 -1.89
C LEU A 36 16.64 23.76 -2.14
N ARG A 37 17.05 23.61 -3.39
CA ARG A 37 18.48 23.59 -3.77
C ARG A 37 19.18 24.90 -3.45
N SER A 38 18.51 26.04 -3.71
CA SER A 38 19.11 27.36 -3.47
C SER A 38 19.39 27.60 -2.00
N VAL A 39 18.55 27.11 -1.09
CA VAL A 39 18.72 27.27 0.36
C VAL A 39 19.60 26.21 1.00
N ALA A 40 19.60 24.99 0.45
CA ALA A 40 20.41 23.89 0.98
C ALA A 40 21.91 24.02 0.59
N GLY A 41 22.22 24.61 -0.56
CA GLY A 41 23.59 24.90 -0.98
C GLY A 41 24.51 23.67 -0.92
N GLU A 42 25.60 23.79 -0.18
CA GLU A 42 26.63 22.73 -0.05
C GLU A 42 26.17 21.55 0.82
N ALA A 43 25.06 21.67 1.56
CA ALA A 43 24.55 20.59 2.40
C ALA A 43 23.83 19.49 1.60
N ILE A 44 23.69 19.62 0.29
CA ILE A 44 23.00 18.66 -0.57
C ILE A 44 23.77 17.34 -0.62
N ALA A 45 23.12 16.25 -0.21
CA ALA A 45 23.70 14.90 -0.19
C ALA A 45 23.10 13.95 -1.25
N GLY A 46 22.12 14.38 -2.02
CA GLY A 46 21.48 13.53 -3.02
C GLY A 46 20.53 14.25 -3.98
N ALA A 47 20.00 13.50 -4.92
CA ALA A 47 19.04 14.01 -5.89
C ALA A 47 17.68 14.33 -5.25
N PRO A 48 16.96 15.38 -5.71
CA PRO A 48 15.63 15.71 -5.22
C PRO A 48 14.64 14.57 -5.46
N ILE A 49 13.70 14.42 -4.52
CA ILE A 49 12.69 13.35 -4.53
C ILE A 49 11.33 14.02 -4.38
N CYS A 50 10.39 13.71 -5.27
CA CYS A 50 9.00 14.08 -5.12
C CYS A 50 8.19 12.82 -4.75
N LEU A 51 7.47 12.87 -3.61
CA LEU A 51 6.57 11.84 -3.13
C LEU A 51 5.13 12.28 -3.43
N PHE A 52 4.39 11.46 -4.18
CA PHE A 52 2.98 11.73 -4.47
C PHE A 52 2.12 11.14 -3.36
N LEU A 53 1.49 12.03 -2.56
CA LEU A 53 0.71 11.66 -1.37
C LEU A 53 -0.77 11.49 -1.67
N GLY A 54 -1.29 12.21 -2.69
CA GLY A 54 -2.70 12.15 -3.05
C GLY A 54 -3.07 13.13 -4.17
N HIS A 55 -4.36 13.16 -4.49
CA HIS A 55 -4.94 14.11 -5.45
C HIS A 55 -6.22 14.66 -4.87
N ASP A 56 -6.33 15.97 -4.85
CA ASP A 56 -7.53 16.73 -4.49
C ASP A 56 -8.11 17.35 -5.78
N PRO A 57 -9.38 17.12 -6.11
CA PRO A 57 -9.97 17.62 -7.37
C PRO A 57 -9.91 19.14 -7.53
N ASP A 58 -9.93 19.89 -6.41
CA ASP A 58 -9.99 21.35 -6.42
C ASP A 58 -8.58 21.99 -6.27
N ARG A 59 -7.64 21.28 -5.65
CA ARG A 59 -6.30 21.79 -5.28
C ARG A 59 -5.16 21.19 -6.09
N GLY A 60 -5.39 20.08 -6.83
CA GLY A 60 -4.36 19.36 -7.57
C GLY A 60 -3.68 18.25 -6.77
N TYR A 61 -2.43 17.95 -7.08
CA TYR A 61 -1.68 16.86 -6.44
C TYR A 61 -1.06 17.32 -5.11
N GLU A 62 -1.34 16.57 -4.05
CA GLU A 62 -0.62 16.71 -2.79
C GLU A 62 0.72 16.00 -2.91
N VAL A 63 1.81 16.73 -2.76
CA VAL A 63 3.16 16.21 -2.87
C VAL A 63 4.01 16.61 -1.67
N GLU A 64 5.02 15.80 -1.38
CA GLU A 64 6.14 16.17 -0.53
C GLU A 64 7.41 16.18 -1.38
N ILE A 65 8.04 17.34 -1.51
CA ILE A 65 9.27 17.52 -2.26
C ILE A 65 10.40 17.50 -1.24
N ALA A 66 11.25 16.50 -1.30
CA ALA A 66 12.33 16.26 -0.36
C ALA A 66 13.69 16.38 -1.07
N LEU A 67 14.61 17.09 -0.45
CA LEU A 67 16.00 17.18 -0.89
C LEU A 67 16.89 16.49 0.16
N PRO A 68 17.53 15.35 -0.18
CA PRO A 68 18.47 14.70 0.71
C PRO A 68 19.63 15.65 1.07
N VAL A 69 19.92 15.71 2.36
CA VAL A 69 20.98 16.58 2.92
C VAL A 69 21.86 15.78 3.87
N GLU A 70 23.04 16.30 4.16
CA GLU A 70 23.92 15.71 5.15
C GLU A 70 23.22 15.59 6.52
N GLU A 71 23.57 14.53 7.27
CA GLU A 71 22.88 14.13 8.50
C GLU A 71 22.78 15.25 9.55
N ASN A 72 23.77 16.13 9.61
CA ASN A 72 23.81 17.23 10.58
C ASN A 72 23.36 18.58 10.01
N ALA A 73 22.92 18.63 8.74
CA ALA A 73 22.49 19.88 8.12
C ALA A 73 21.16 20.38 8.72
N SER A 74 21.09 21.68 8.96
CA SER A 74 19.87 22.39 9.35
C SER A 74 19.62 23.50 8.37
N ILE A 75 18.48 23.48 7.70
CA ILE A 75 18.10 24.46 6.68
C ILE A 75 16.93 25.26 7.22
N GLU A 76 17.15 26.57 7.39
CA GLU A 76 16.14 27.47 7.93
C GLU A 76 14.91 27.54 7.02
N GLY A 77 13.72 27.47 7.62
CA GLY A 77 12.44 27.55 6.93
C GLY A 77 11.90 26.24 6.36
N PHE A 78 12.64 25.12 6.48
CA PHE A 78 12.19 23.81 5.98
C PHE A 78 12.21 22.73 7.07
N ALA A 79 11.22 21.84 7.01
CA ALA A 79 11.14 20.71 7.93
C ALA A 79 12.23 19.67 7.61
N ARG A 80 12.96 19.26 8.64
CA ARG A 80 13.85 18.09 8.53
C ARG A 80 13.04 16.84 8.67
N VAL A 81 13.17 15.91 7.73
CA VAL A 81 12.46 14.63 7.69
C VAL A 81 13.44 13.48 7.51
N THR A 82 13.03 12.30 7.91
CA THR A 82 13.70 11.05 7.55
C THR A 82 12.83 10.32 6.53
N LEU A 83 13.31 10.21 5.30
CA LEU A 83 12.71 9.34 4.30
C LEU A 83 13.03 7.89 4.71
N PRO A 84 12.03 7.06 4.98
CA PRO A 84 12.28 5.68 5.42
C PRO A 84 12.93 4.86 4.31
N GLY A 85 13.74 3.89 4.72
CA GLY A 85 14.22 2.83 3.82
C GLY A 85 13.04 2.04 3.27
N ASP A 86 13.20 1.51 2.05
CA ASP A 86 12.11 0.83 1.37
C ASP A 86 12.60 -0.16 0.32
N HIS A 87 11.86 -1.26 0.14
CA HIS A 87 12.02 -2.16 -0.99
C HIS A 87 11.20 -1.63 -2.16
N VAL A 88 11.87 -1.24 -3.24
CA VAL A 88 11.21 -0.60 -4.38
C VAL A 88 11.44 -1.35 -5.68
N LEU A 89 10.40 -1.36 -6.51
CA LEU A 89 10.52 -1.53 -7.94
C LEU A 89 10.91 -0.18 -8.53
N TRP A 90 11.87 -0.17 -9.44
CA TRP A 90 12.28 1.06 -10.07
C TRP A 90 12.47 0.90 -11.57
N ALA A 91 12.25 1.98 -12.28
CA ALA A 91 12.55 2.11 -13.70
C ALA A 91 13.11 3.50 -13.99
N MET A 92 13.93 3.59 -15.03
CA MET A 92 14.48 4.85 -15.47
C MET A 92 13.59 5.46 -16.54
N HIS A 93 13.12 6.68 -16.32
CA HIS A 93 12.53 7.53 -17.32
C HIS A 93 13.60 8.41 -17.96
N ARG A 94 13.64 8.46 -19.28
CA ARG A 94 14.49 9.36 -20.07
C ARG A 94 13.62 10.17 -21.00
N GLY A 95 13.70 11.48 -20.91
CA GLY A 95 12.88 12.38 -21.72
C GLY A 95 12.11 13.43 -20.92
N PRO A 96 11.17 14.12 -21.54
CA PRO A 96 10.44 15.22 -20.93
C PRO A 96 9.59 14.72 -19.74
N HIS A 97 9.47 15.54 -18.70
CA HIS A 97 8.65 15.22 -17.54
C HIS A 97 7.15 15.24 -17.86
N THR A 98 6.73 16.08 -18.80
CA THR A 98 5.37 16.12 -19.34
C THR A 98 5.34 15.50 -20.72
N LYS A 99 4.21 14.90 -21.11
CA LYS A 99 4.02 14.37 -22.47
C LYS A 99 4.14 15.50 -23.49
N SER A 100 4.95 15.27 -24.52
CA SER A 100 5.20 16.22 -25.60
C SER A 100 5.47 15.47 -26.91
N ASP A 101 5.64 16.17 -28.01
CA ASP A 101 6.07 15.61 -29.29
C ASP A 101 7.46 14.96 -29.21
N ALA A 102 8.26 15.32 -28.19
CA ALA A 102 9.58 14.73 -27.91
C ALA A 102 9.50 13.37 -27.20
N GLY A 103 8.33 12.93 -26.71
CA GLY A 103 8.18 11.62 -26.06
C GLY A 103 7.11 11.52 -24.98
N ALA A 104 7.02 10.34 -24.38
CA ALA A 104 6.16 10.07 -23.23
C ALA A 104 6.67 10.82 -22.01
N GLY A 105 5.75 11.32 -21.17
CA GLY A 105 6.10 11.94 -19.90
C GLY A 105 6.30 10.93 -18.75
N LEU A 106 6.59 11.45 -17.57
CA LEU A 106 6.77 10.65 -16.34
C LEU A 106 5.55 9.80 -16.01
N ARG A 107 4.36 10.36 -16.21
CA ARG A 107 3.09 9.68 -15.93
C ARG A 107 2.93 8.40 -16.73
N GLU A 108 3.19 8.44 -18.03
CA GLU A 108 3.08 7.26 -18.89
C GLU A 108 4.10 6.18 -18.52
N THR A 109 5.29 6.58 -18.05
CA THR A 109 6.29 5.63 -17.55
C THR A 109 5.81 4.99 -16.24
N ALA A 110 5.27 5.77 -15.31
CA ALA A 110 4.69 5.25 -14.08
C ALA A 110 3.50 4.31 -14.34
N GLU A 111 2.60 4.67 -15.27
CA GLU A 111 1.47 3.82 -15.66
C GLU A 111 1.94 2.46 -16.23
N ARG A 112 3.05 2.44 -16.97
CA ARG A 112 3.67 1.19 -17.45
C ARG A 112 4.28 0.36 -16.33
N MET A 113 4.85 0.99 -15.30
CA MET A 113 5.33 0.28 -14.11
C MET A 113 4.16 -0.33 -13.33
N TRP A 114 3.06 0.39 -13.18
CA TRP A 114 1.84 -0.14 -12.58
C TRP A 114 1.25 -1.30 -13.39
N GLY A 115 1.28 -1.21 -14.72
CA GLY A 115 0.93 -2.32 -15.62
C GLY A 115 1.82 -3.54 -15.36
N PHE A 116 3.15 -3.35 -15.28
CA PHE A 116 4.09 -4.43 -14.95
C PHE A 116 3.75 -5.10 -13.60
N ILE A 117 3.46 -4.30 -12.55
CA ILE A 117 3.05 -4.84 -11.24
C ILE A 117 1.80 -5.71 -11.38
N GLY A 118 0.81 -5.26 -12.15
CA GLY A 118 -0.40 -6.01 -12.43
C GLY A 118 -0.17 -7.30 -13.21
N ASP A 119 0.60 -7.22 -14.27
CA ASP A 119 0.89 -8.35 -15.17
C ASP A 119 1.71 -9.46 -14.49
N HIS A 120 2.58 -9.07 -13.55
CA HIS A 120 3.39 -10.01 -12.77
C HIS A 120 2.75 -10.40 -11.43
N HIS A 121 1.52 -9.94 -11.17
CA HIS A 121 0.78 -10.22 -9.93
C HIS A 121 1.56 -9.84 -8.66
N LEU A 122 2.39 -8.82 -8.74
CA LEU A 122 3.14 -8.29 -7.62
C LEU A 122 2.23 -7.48 -6.69
N LEU A 123 2.60 -7.43 -5.42
CA LEU A 123 1.92 -6.59 -4.44
C LEU A 123 2.68 -5.26 -4.34
N ALA A 124 2.01 -4.16 -4.68
CA ALA A 124 2.55 -2.84 -4.40
C ALA A 124 2.58 -2.59 -2.88
N GLY A 125 3.57 -1.85 -2.41
CA GLY A 125 3.65 -1.41 -1.03
C GLY A 125 2.81 -0.17 -0.74
N ASP A 126 2.86 0.27 0.51
CA ASP A 126 2.02 1.37 1.01
C ASP A 126 2.72 2.74 0.95
N SER A 127 4.01 2.75 0.61
CA SER A 127 4.75 4.01 0.48
C SER A 127 4.33 4.77 -0.78
N PRO A 128 4.33 6.11 -0.74
CA PRO A 128 4.06 6.92 -1.92
C PRO A 128 5.01 6.62 -3.08
N THR A 129 4.50 6.71 -4.31
CA THR A 129 5.36 6.69 -5.51
C THR A 129 6.36 7.83 -5.43
N ARG A 130 7.64 7.52 -5.66
CA ARG A 130 8.74 8.47 -5.57
C ARG A 130 9.32 8.72 -6.96
N TYR A 131 9.50 10.00 -7.32
CA TYR A 131 10.22 10.44 -8.50
C TYR A 131 11.52 11.07 -8.07
N VAL A 132 12.65 10.47 -8.44
CA VAL A 132 14.01 10.94 -8.10
C VAL A 132 14.59 11.64 -9.32
N TYR A 133 14.77 12.93 -9.24
CA TYR A 133 15.22 13.79 -10.35
C TYR A 133 16.75 13.77 -10.42
N LEU A 134 17.31 12.88 -11.23
CA LEU A 134 18.75 12.68 -11.37
C LEU A 134 19.39 13.75 -12.26
N GLU A 135 18.73 14.07 -13.37
CA GLU A 135 19.17 15.11 -14.32
C GLU A 135 17.94 15.87 -14.80
N GLY A 136 17.97 17.17 -14.79
CA GLY A 136 16.84 18.03 -15.12
C GLY A 136 17.26 19.36 -15.77
N PRO A 137 16.44 20.40 -15.63
CA PRO A 137 16.71 21.73 -16.20
C PRO A 137 18.04 22.31 -15.74
N GLU A 138 18.45 22.06 -14.51
CA GLU A 138 19.71 22.54 -13.95
C GLU A 138 20.95 21.98 -14.66
N THR A 139 20.83 20.79 -15.24
CA THR A 139 21.91 20.12 -15.96
C THR A 139 21.82 20.33 -17.47
N HIS A 140 20.62 20.37 -18.01
CA HIS A 140 20.38 20.33 -19.47
C HIS A 140 19.63 21.54 -20.04
N GLY A 141 19.21 22.50 -19.18
CA GLY A 141 18.37 23.64 -19.60
C GLY A 141 17.08 23.17 -20.24
N ASP A 142 16.71 23.74 -21.39
CA ASP A 142 15.48 23.42 -22.10
C ASP A 142 15.51 22.08 -22.88
N ARG A 143 16.63 21.35 -22.84
CA ARG A 143 16.77 20.07 -23.54
C ARG A 143 16.10 18.93 -22.78
N SER A 144 14.77 18.98 -22.68
CA SER A 144 13.96 18.05 -21.89
C SER A 144 14.08 16.58 -22.34
N GLU A 145 14.49 16.33 -23.58
CA GLU A 145 14.77 14.97 -24.08
C GLU A 145 15.96 14.29 -23.38
N LYS A 146 16.77 15.05 -22.64
CA LYS A 146 17.93 14.57 -21.87
C LYS A 146 17.65 14.39 -20.39
N TYR A 147 16.48 14.78 -19.90
CA TYR A 147 16.14 14.61 -18.49
C TYR A 147 16.14 13.14 -18.08
N VAL A 148 16.57 12.89 -16.87
CA VAL A 148 16.65 11.52 -16.30
C VAL A 148 15.98 11.52 -14.94
N THR A 149 14.94 10.73 -14.80
CA THR A 149 14.21 10.55 -13.55
C THR A 149 14.04 9.07 -13.23
N GLU A 150 14.43 8.67 -12.03
CA GLU A 150 14.14 7.32 -11.55
C GLU A 150 12.77 7.32 -10.86
N ILE A 151 11.87 6.47 -11.35
CA ILE A 151 10.55 6.25 -10.73
C ILE A 151 10.65 5.04 -9.82
N ARG A 152 10.19 5.17 -8.57
CA ARG A 152 10.18 4.13 -7.55
C ARG A 152 8.78 3.87 -7.06
N ILE A 153 8.37 2.60 -7.05
CA ILE A 153 7.11 2.14 -6.48
C ILE A 153 7.44 1.13 -5.40
N SER A 154 6.92 1.35 -4.19
CA SER A 154 7.12 0.44 -3.06
C SER A 154 6.63 -0.98 -3.40
N TYR A 155 7.35 -1.99 -2.93
CA TYR A 155 7.11 -3.39 -3.21
C TYR A 155 6.79 -4.15 -1.92
N HIS A 156 5.56 -4.61 -1.80
CA HIS A 156 5.02 -5.10 -0.53
C HIS A 156 5.53 -6.47 -0.10
N LEU A 157 5.95 -7.34 -1.01
CA LEU A 157 6.30 -8.72 -0.65
C LEU A 157 7.41 -8.82 0.41
N PRO A 158 8.51 -8.07 0.34
CA PRO A 158 9.51 -8.10 1.41
C PRO A 158 8.92 -7.73 2.76
N PHE A 159 8.08 -6.68 2.82
CA PHE A 159 7.35 -6.29 4.03
C PHE A 159 6.42 -7.40 4.52
N TRP A 160 5.70 -8.07 3.62
CA TRP A 160 4.82 -9.18 3.97
C TRP A 160 5.58 -10.33 4.61
N ILE A 161 6.75 -10.71 4.04
CA ILE A 161 7.62 -11.77 4.57
C ILE A 161 8.15 -11.36 5.95
N GLU A 162 8.71 -10.16 6.10
CA GLU A 162 9.23 -9.65 7.38
C GLU A 162 8.16 -9.60 8.46
N SER A 163 6.95 -9.19 8.09
CA SER A 163 5.82 -9.14 9.01
C SER A 163 5.34 -10.55 9.41
N LEU A 164 5.37 -11.51 8.50
CA LEU A 164 5.11 -12.91 8.80
C LEU A 164 6.16 -13.45 9.79
N GLU A 165 7.44 -13.23 9.53
CA GLU A 165 8.54 -13.63 10.40
C GLU A 165 8.40 -13.04 11.80
N ARG A 166 8.12 -11.73 11.88
CA ARG A 166 7.88 -11.05 13.16
C ARG A 166 6.65 -11.61 13.87
N GLY A 167 5.52 -11.76 13.19
CA GLY A 167 4.29 -12.29 13.79
C GLY A 167 4.47 -13.72 14.30
N LEU A 168 5.28 -14.53 13.61
CA LEU A 168 5.66 -15.86 14.07
C LEU A 168 6.56 -15.78 15.30
N SER A 169 7.64 -14.97 15.28
CA SER A 169 8.57 -14.85 16.41
C SER A 169 7.90 -14.41 17.72
N GLU A 170 6.82 -13.64 17.62
CA GLU A 170 6.03 -13.17 18.77
C GLU A 170 5.03 -14.21 19.32
N ARG A 171 4.66 -15.22 18.53
CA ARG A 171 3.50 -16.09 18.81
C ARG A 171 3.80 -17.57 18.87
N VAL A 172 4.91 -18.00 18.29
CA VAL A 172 5.31 -19.40 18.23
C VAL A 172 6.79 -19.54 18.57
N ASP A 173 7.25 -20.78 18.79
CA ASP A 173 8.66 -21.06 19.01
C ASP A 173 9.51 -20.87 17.73
N THR A 174 10.82 -20.74 17.91
CA THR A 174 11.79 -20.46 16.83
C THR A 174 11.81 -21.58 15.77
N GLU A 175 11.63 -22.84 16.17
CA GLU A 175 11.64 -23.98 15.24
C GLU A 175 10.42 -23.94 14.32
N THR A 176 9.25 -23.68 14.90
CA THR A 176 8.01 -23.47 14.15
C THR A 176 8.13 -22.30 13.18
N ALA A 177 8.66 -21.15 13.65
CA ALA A 177 8.88 -19.98 12.82
C ALA A 177 9.80 -20.29 11.63
N ALA A 178 10.96 -20.91 11.87
CA ALA A 178 11.90 -21.30 10.82
C ALA A 178 11.29 -22.30 9.81
N THR A 179 10.48 -23.23 10.30
CA THR A 179 9.76 -24.18 9.44
C THR A 179 8.81 -23.47 8.50
N VAL A 180 8.00 -22.54 9.01
CA VAL A 180 7.01 -21.80 8.21
C VAL A 180 7.69 -20.94 7.16
N THR A 181 8.77 -20.25 7.50
CA THR A 181 9.47 -19.30 6.62
C THR A 181 10.56 -19.93 5.74
N THR A 182 10.69 -21.26 5.74
CA THR A 182 11.67 -21.97 4.91
C THR A 182 11.65 -21.44 3.47
N GLY A 183 12.82 -21.04 2.95
CA GLY A 183 13.00 -20.54 1.59
C GLY A 183 12.55 -19.08 1.37
N ALA A 184 12.22 -18.32 2.41
CA ALA A 184 11.83 -16.91 2.31
C ALA A 184 12.89 -16.06 1.61
N ASP A 185 14.17 -16.21 1.97
CA ASP A 185 15.28 -15.42 1.41
C ASP A 185 15.44 -15.59 -0.10
N ALA A 186 15.13 -16.78 -0.62
CA ALA A 186 15.23 -17.06 -2.05
C ALA A 186 14.17 -16.35 -2.90
N VAL A 187 13.06 -15.91 -2.28
CA VAL A 187 11.94 -15.28 -2.97
C VAL A 187 11.68 -13.83 -2.56
N ARG A 188 12.34 -13.34 -1.52
CA ARG A 188 12.14 -11.99 -0.97
C ARG A 188 12.30 -10.89 -2.03
N HIS A 189 13.21 -11.08 -2.98
CA HIS A 189 13.51 -10.15 -4.07
C HIS A 189 13.26 -10.76 -5.46
N ASP A 190 12.51 -11.85 -5.53
CA ASP A 190 12.19 -12.53 -6.77
C ASP A 190 10.94 -11.89 -7.44
N PHE A 191 10.97 -11.78 -8.76
CA PHE A 191 9.84 -11.30 -9.57
C PHE A 191 9.16 -12.40 -10.36
N ASP A 192 9.59 -13.64 -10.21
CA ASP A 192 8.88 -14.77 -10.78
C ASP A 192 7.58 -15.00 -10.01
N ALA A 193 6.49 -14.57 -10.59
CA ALA A 193 5.16 -14.63 -9.99
C ALA A 193 4.73 -16.06 -9.63
N GLU A 194 5.17 -17.07 -10.39
CA GLU A 194 4.85 -18.47 -10.10
C GLU A 194 5.63 -18.97 -8.89
N ARG A 195 6.92 -18.67 -8.82
CA ARG A 195 7.77 -19.01 -7.66
C ARG A 195 7.27 -18.34 -6.39
N LEU A 196 6.90 -17.05 -6.48
CA LEU A 196 6.30 -16.31 -5.36
C LEU A 196 5.01 -16.96 -4.88
N ARG A 197 4.07 -17.24 -5.78
CA ARG A 197 2.81 -17.90 -5.44
C ARG A 197 3.05 -19.29 -4.83
N SER A 198 3.96 -20.07 -5.41
CA SER A 198 4.32 -21.38 -4.91
C SER A 198 4.87 -21.31 -3.49
N TRP A 199 5.78 -20.37 -3.23
CA TRP A 199 6.35 -20.17 -1.90
C TRP A 199 5.27 -19.74 -0.88
N VAL A 200 4.42 -18.76 -1.20
CA VAL A 200 3.33 -18.28 -0.32
C VAL A 200 2.38 -19.43 0.01
N ARG A 201 1.96 -20.24 -0.99
CA ARG A 201 1.14 -21.43 -0.76
C ARG A 201 1.80 -22.40 0.20
N GLY A 202 3.08 -22.69 -0.02
CA GLY A 202 3.86 -23.56 0.84
C GLY A 202 4.00 -23.04 2.26
N ALA A 203 4.31 -21.76 2.43
CA ALA A 203 4.43 -21.10 3.74
C ALA A 203 3.11 -21.18 4.53
N LEU A 204 1.98 -20.87 3.89
CA LEU A 204 0.66 -20.94 4.53
C LEU A 204 0.24 -22.37 4.86
N ALA A 205 0.53 -23.35 4.01
CA ALA A 205 0.29 -24.74 4.31
C ALA A 205 1.09 -25.23 5.53
N ARG A 206 2.35 -24.80 5.63
CA ARG A 206 3.20 -25.07 6.82
C ARG A 206 2.66 -24.36 8.06
N LEU A 207 2.20 -23.11 7.92
CA LEU A 207 1.57 -22.36 9.00
C LEU A 207 0.32 -23.07 9.54
N ASP A 208 -0.59 -23.48 8.65
CA ASP A 208 -1.82 -24.19 9.06
C ASP A 208 -1.52 -25.50 9.79
N LYS A 209 -0.50 -26.24 9.33
CA LYS A 209 -0.07 -27.48 9.96
C LYS A 209 0.60 -27.26 11.31
N ALA A 210 1.50 -26.28 11.40
CA ALA A 210 2.31 -26.03 12.59
C ALA A 210 1.56 -25.24 13.67
N VAL A 211 0.56 -24.44 13.28
CA VAL A 211 -0.22 -23.57 14.17
C VAL A 211 -1.71 -23.91 14.06
N PRO A 212 -2.23 -24.93 14.77
CA PRO A 212 -3.62 -25.39 14.65
C PRO A 212 -4.65 -24.33 15.07
N CYS A 213 -4.30 -23.44 16.02
CA CYS A 213 -5.19 -22.39 16.51
C CYS A 213 -5.40 -21.30 15.44
N GLU A 214 -6.63 -21.20 14.90
CA GLU A 214 -6.99 -20.18 13.90
C GLU A 214 -6.75 -18.75 14.42
N ARG A 215 -7.04 -18.48 15.69
CA ARG A 215 -6.80 -17.17 16.29
C ARG A 215 -5.33 -16.82 16.31
N THR A 216 -4.43 -17.76 16.60
CA THR A 216 -2.99 -17.53 16.55
C THR A 216 -2.55 -17.23 15.12
N ARG A 217 -3.03 -17.98 14.12
CA ARG A 217 -2.76 -17.71 12.70
C ARG A 217 -3.26 -16.33 12.29
N ALA A 218 -4.46 -15.94 12.72
CA ALA A 218 -4.99 -14.61 12.47
C ALA A 218 -4.08 -13.51 13.04
N CYS A 219 -3.65 -13.64 14.28
CA CYS A 219 -2.73 -12.68 14.92
C CYS A 219 -1.38 -12.59 14.19
N VAL A 220 -0.84 -13.70 13.71
CA VAL A 220 0.39 -13.73 12.88
C VAL A 220 0.18 -12.97 11.57
N LEU A 221 -0.92 -13.25 10.86
CA LEU A 221 -1.15 -12.73 9.50
C LEU A 221 -1.72 -11.31 9.49
N ASN A 222 -2.37 -10.84 10.55
CA ASN A 222 -2.87 -9.45 10.62
C ASN A 222 -1.74 -8.42 10.47
N GLY A 223 -0.53 -8.72 10.96
CA GLY A 223 0.63 -7.87 10.80
C GLY A 223 1.15 -7.77 9.36
N CYS A 224 0.75 -8.70 8.48
CA CYS A 224 1.15 -8.73 7.07
C CYS A 224 0.27 -7.84 6.17
N ALA A 225 -0.74 -7.17 6.74
CA ALA A 225 -1.67 -6.33 5.99
C ALA A 225 -0.98 -5.13 5.36
N HIS A 226 -1.48 -4.74 4.20
CA HIS A 226 -1.28 -3.38 3.71
C HIS A 226 -1.75 -2.37 4.74
N ARG A 227 -1.13 -1.21 4.76
CA ARG A 227 -1.48 -0.15 5.70
C ARG A 227 -2.34 0.91 5.01
N TYR A 228 -3.28 1.45 5.76
CA TYR A 228 -3.94 2.69 5.34
C TYR A 228 -2.92 3.84 5.29
N PRO A 229 -3.04 4.75 4.31
CA PRO A 229 -2.33 6.01 4.39
C PRO A 229 -2.65 6.71 5.72
N MET A 230 -1.62 7.15 6.46
CA MET A 230 -1.82 7.77 7.77
C MET A 230 -2.75 8.99 7.69
N SER A 231 -2.65 9.78 6.61
CA SER A 231 -3.55 10.91 6.37
C SER A 231 -5.03 10.51 6.29
N GLN A 232 -5.34 9.34 5.74
CA GLN A 232 -6.71 8.82 5.71
C GLN A 232 -7.18 8.37 7.08
N LEU A 233 -6.33 7.66 7.83
CA LEU A 233 -6.63 7.25 9.21
C LEU A 233 -6.89 8.44 10.12
N LEU A 234 -6.07 9.50 10.01
CA LEU A 234 -6.24 10.73 10.79
C LEU A 234 -7.54 11.46 10.41
N ARG A 235 -7.94 11.48 9.13
CA ARG A 235 -9.25 12.02 8.73
C ARG A 235 -10.41 11.23 9.32
N MET A 236 -10.34 9.89 9.32
CA MET A 236 -11.36 9.04 9.94
C MET A 236 -11.40 9.26 11.46
N LYS A 237 -10.25 9.37 12.13
CA LYS A 237 -10.16 9.67 13.56
C LYS A 237 -10.80 11.02 13.89
N ALA A 238 -10.46 12.07 13.14
CA ALA A 238 -11.08 13.39 13.31
C ALA A 238 -12.60 13.34 13.12
N ALA A 239 -13.07 12.60 12.12
CA ALA A 239 -14.52 12.42 11.91
C ALA A 239 -15.19 11.68 13.08
N TYR A 240 -14.53 10.70 13.69
CA TYR A 240 -15.01 10.03 14.89
C TYR A 240 -15.07 10.97 16.10
N GLU A 241 -14.02 11.77 16.31
CA GLU A 241 -13.96 12.76 17.38
C GLU A 241 -15.03 13.86 17.25
N GLU A 242 -15.33 14.28 16.01
CA GLU A 242 -16.41 15.23 15.70
C GLU A 242 -17.81 14.68 16.02
N GLU A 243 -18.08 13.41 15.67
CA GLU A 243 -19.39 12.78 15.95
C GLU A 243 -19.56 12.45 17.44
N GLY A 244 -18.48 12.13 18.16
CA GLY A 244 -18.49 11.80 19.57
C GLY A 244 -19.25 10.52 19.95
N ASP A 245 -19.86 9.85 18.96
CA ASP A 245 -20.64 8.61 19.10
C ASP A 245 -20.29 7.63 17.99
N ILE A 246 -20.09 6.36 18.36
CA ILE A 246 -19.65 5.32 17.41
C ILE A 246 -20.72 4.99 16.37
N ILE A 247 -22.01 5.13 16.70
CA ILE A 247 -23.10 4.82 15.77
C ILE A 247 -23.20 5.92 14.72
N ALA A 248 -23.19 7.19 15.17
CA ALA A 248 -23.20 8.34 14.28
C ALA A 248 -21.97 8.32 13.34
N PHE A 249 -20.81 7.95 13.87
CA PHE A 249 -19.60 7.79 13.07
C PHE A 249 -19.74 6.68 12.01
N ILE A 250 -20.27 5.50 12.35
CA ILE A 250 -20.52 4.43 11.38
C ILE A 250 -21.49 4.89 10.28
N GLU A 251 -22.55 5.62 10.66
CA GLU A 251 -23.47 6.19 9.68
C GLU A 251 -22.78 7.21 8.76
N ARG A 252 -21.86 8.02 9.30
CA ARG A 252 -21.05 8.95 8.50
C ARG A 252 -20.13 8.20 7.52
N LEU A 253 -19.45 7.14 7.97
CA LEU A 253 -18.63 6.30 7.09
C LEU A 253 -19.42 5.71 5.93
N ASN A 254 -20.66 5.27 6.18
CA ASN A 254 -21.55 4.71 5.15
C ASN A 254 -22.10 5.75 4.16
N ARG A 255 -22.10 7.03 4.52
CA ARG A 255 -22.58 8.13 3.66
C ARG A 255 -21.47 8.81 2.85
N ASP A 256 -20.22 8.68 3.30
CA ASP A 256 -19.08 9.35 2.70
C ASP A 256 -18.08 8.35 2.11
N ASP A 257 -18.29 7.98 0.86
CA ASP A 257 -17.39 7.07 0.11
C ASP A 257 -15.96 7.58 0.00
N ARG A 258 -15.72 8.89 0.16
CA ARG A 258 -14.36 9.47 0.16
C ARG A 258 -13.64 9.17 1.47
N LEU A 259 -14.39 9.08 2.56
CA LEU A 259 -13.86 8.74 3.87
C LEU A 259 -13.68 7.22 4.00
N PHE A 260 -14.70 6.45 3.61
CA PHE A 260 -14.66 4.99 3.67
C PHE A 260 -15.51 4.35 2.55
N PRO A 261 -14.88 3.74 1.54
CA PRO A 261 -15.59 3.24 0.36
C PRO A 261 -16.29 1.88 0.54
N SER A 262 -16.22 1.28 1.73
CA SER A 262 -16.86 -0.01 2.04
C SER A 262 -18.13 0.19 2.90
N GLN A 263 -19.00 -0.84 2.95
CA GLN A 263 -20.23 -0.78 3.73
C GLN A 263 -20.05 -1.40 5.11
N ILE A 264 -20.51 -0.70 6.14
CA ILE A 264 -20.58 -1.19 7.52
C ILE A 264 -22.02 -1.43 7.88
N PHE A 265 -22.34 -2.63 8.38
CA PHE A 265 -23.70 -2.99 8.76
C PHE A 265 -23.73 -3.84 10.03
N ARG A 266 -24.92 -3.96 10.61
CA ARG A 266 -25.20 -4.86 11.72
C ARG A 266 -26.08 -6.01 11.25
N LYS A 267 -25.97 -7.16 11.90
CA LYS A 267 -26.84 -8.29 11.66
C LYS A 267 -27.78 -8.49 12.86
N GLU A 268 -29.02 -8.81 12.59
CA GLU A 268 -29.97 -9.22 13.61
C GLU A 268 -29.49 -10.47 14.33
N GLY A 269 -29.62 -10.52 15.65
CA GLY A 269 -29.17 -11.62 16.51
C GLY A 269 -27.70 -11.58 16.91
N GLU A 270 -26.90 -10.69 16.33
CA GLU A 270 -25.50 -10.53 16.73
C GLU A 270 -25.34 -9.52 17.89
N PRO A 271 -24.31 -9.66 18.72
CA PRO A 271 -24.03 -8.71 19.80
C PRO A 271 -23.89 -7.27 19.26
N ARG A 272 -24.38 -6.28 20.04
CA ARG A 272 -24.37 -4.87 19.62
C ARG A 272 -22.98 -4.35 19.27
N HIS A 273 -21.93 -4.87 19.91
CA HIS A 273 -20.54 -4.49 19.68
C HIS A 273 -19.91 -5.14 18.45
N VAL A 274 -20.63 -6.01 17.73
CA VAL A 274 -20.13 -6.61 16.49
C VAL A 274 -20.72 -5.88 15.30
N VAL A 275 -19.84 -5.31 14.47
CA VAL A 275 -20.20 -4.69 13.20
C VAL A 275 -19.55 -5.45 12.05
N PHE A 276 -20.20 -5.47 10.90
CA PHE A 276 -19.73 -6.18 9.72
C PHE A 276 -19.30 -5.19 8.65
N ILE A 277 -18.15 -5.45 8.02
CA ILE A 277 -17.65 -4.65 6.90
C ILE A 277 -17.68 -5.53 5.66
N GLU A 278 -18.43 -5.11 4.64
CA GLU A 278 -18.41 -5.70 3.32
C GLU A 278 -17.49 -4.86 2.41
N LYS A 279 -16.43 -5.47 1.86
CA LYS A 279 -15.55 -4.79 0.92
C LYS A 279 -16.25 -4.53 -0.41
N ILE A 280 -16.05 -3.34 -0.95
CA ILE A 280 -16.48 -3.02 -2.32
C ILE A 280 -15.75 -3.88 -3.35
N ILE A 281 -16.26 -3.89 -4.58
CA ILE A 281 -15.49 -4.36 -5.75
C ILE A 281 -14.38 -3.33 -6.02
N PRO A 282 -13.13 -3.78 -6.29
CA PRO A 282 -12.07 -2.86 -6.67
C PRO A 282 -12.51 -1.92 -7.81
N PRO A 283 -12.40 -0.58 -7.65
CA PRO A 283 -12.91 0.37 -8.64
C PRO A 283 -12.38 0.12 -10.06
N TRP A 284 -11.10 -0.24 -10.17
CA TRP A 284 -10.45 -0.57 -11.46
C TRP A 284 -10.92 -1.87 -12.10
N ASN A 285 -11.59 -2.76 -11.36
CA ASN A 285 -12.16 -4.00 -11.84
C ASN A 285 -13.69 -3.92 -12.02
N ARG A 286 -14.34 -2.85 -11.57
CA ARG A 286 -15.80 -2.73 -11.49
C ARG A 286 -16.47 -3.03 -12.84
N ALA A 287 -16.01 -2.42 -13.91
CA ALA A 287 -16.58 -2.62 -15.24
C ALA A 287 -16.42 -4.07 -15.75
N ALA A 288 -15.33 -4.75 -15.43
CA ALA A 288 -15.13 -6.15 -15.80
C ALA A 288 -16.01 -7.08 -14.96
N TYR A 289 -16.09 -6.81 -13.65
CA TYR A 289 -16.97 -7.53 -12.73
C TYR A 289 -18.45 -7.46 -13.16
N ASP A 290 -18.93 -6.26 -13.52
CA ASP A 290 -20.34 -6.06 -13.91
C ASP A 290 -20.69 -6.72 -15.25
N ARG A 291 -19.72 -6.82 -16.18
CA ARG A 291 -19.91 -7.50 -17.47
C ARG A 291 -19.83 -9.00 -17.40
N SER A 292 -19.10 -9.56 -16.43
CA SER A 292 -18.95 -11.00 -16.34
C SER A 292 -20.21 -11.68 -15.79
N THR A 293 -20.56 -12.81 -16.41
CA THR A 293 -21.62 -13.72 -15.92
C THR A 293 -21.03 -14.98 -15.28
N ASP A 294 -19.72 -15.24 -15.48
CA ASP A 294 -19.02 -16.37 -14.88
C ASP A 294 -18.71 -16.12 -13.40
N PRO A 295 -19.15 -17.00 -12.50
CA PRO A 295 -18.87 -16.86 -11.06
C PRO A 295 -17.37 -16.85 -10.72
N ILE A 296 -16.52 -17.56 -11.46
CA ILE A 296 -15.07 -17.59 -11.24
C ILE A 296 -14.48 -16.22 -11.61
N GLU A 297 -14.84 -15.70 -12.78
CA GLU A 297 -14.40 -14.35 -13.20
C GLU A 297 -14.91 -13.26 -12.25
N LYS A 298 -16.17 -13.34 -11.80
CA LYS A 298 -16.69 -12.40 -10.79
C LYS A 298 -15.84 -12.41 -9.53
N ARG A 299 -15.50 -13.58 -9.00
CA ARG A 299 -14.60 -13.68 -7.84
C ARG A 299 -13.21 -13.13 -8.13
N TYR A 300 -12.67 -13.43 -9.32
CA TYR A 300 -11.39 -12.88 -9.77
C TYR A 300 -11.40 -11.34 -9.77
N TYR A 301 -12.39 -10.72 -10.40
CA TYR A 301 -12.51 -9.25 -10.44
C TYR A 301 -12.90 -8.63 -9.09
N GLY A 302 -13.61 -9.38 -8.24
CA GLY A 302 -14.02 -8.95 -6.91
C GLY A 302 -12.91 -8.92 -5.88
N CYS A 303 -11.82 -9.67 -6.11
CA CYS A 303 -10.72 -9.74 -5.17
C CYS A 303 -9.74 -8.57 -5.33
N PHE A 304 -9.27 -7.98 -4.22
CA PHE A 304 -8.21 -6.97 -4.21
C PHE A 304 -6.81 -7.59 -4.35
N CYS A 305 -6.61 -8.79 -3.82
CA CYS A 305 -5.30 -9.40 -3.72
C CYS A 305 -4.90 -10.10 -5.04
N SER A 306 -3.81 -9.66 -5.66
CA SER A 306 -3.29 -10.23 -6.89
C SER A 306 -2.87 -11.71 -6.73
N LEU A 307 -2.31 -12.09 -5.58
CA LEU A 307 -1.95 -13.49 -5.29
C LEU A 307 -3.18 -14.40 -5.25
N VAL A 308 -4.29 -13.92 -4.68
CA VAL A 308 -5.54 -14.68 -4.59
C VAL A 308 -6.24 -14.77 -5.96
N LYS A 309 -6.17 -13.71 -6.77
CA LYS A 309 -6.80 -13.68 -8.10
C LYS A 309 -6.37 -14.83 -8.99
N GLU A 310 -5.05 -15.07 -9.09
CA GLU A 310 -4.55 -16.15 -9.92
C GLU A 310 -4.95 -17.53 -9.39
N VAL A 311 -4.93 -17.71 -8.08
CA VAL A 311 -5.38 -18.94 -7.44
C VAL A 311 -6.87 -19.21 -7.76
N ILE A 312 -7.71 -18.16 -7.77
CA ILE A 312 -9.13 -18.30 -8.14
C ILE A 312 -9.26 -18.76 -9.61
N ARG A 313 -8.47 -18.21 -10.51
CA ARG A 313 -8.52 -18.52 -11.95
C ARG A 313 -7.96 -19.89 -12.27
N THR A 314 -6.87 -20.29 -11.63
CA THR A 314 -6.21 -21.58 -11.87
C THR A 314 -6.86 -22.74 -11.10
N GLY A 315 -7.67 -22.47 -10.08
CA GLY A 315 -8.25 -23.47 -9.20
C GLY A 315 -7.23 -24.11 -8.23
N GLU A 316 -6.05 -23.51 -8.11
CA GLU A 316 -5.03 -24.00 -7.18
C GLU A 316 -5.48 -23.80 -5.72
N ALA A 317 -4.99 -24.67 -4.83
CA ALA A 317 -5.30 -24.56 -3.41
C ALA A 317 -4.44 -23.46 -2.74
N LEU A 318 -5.08 -22.55 -2.04
CA LEU A 318 -4.46 -21.59 -1.14
C LEU A 318 -5.19 -21.63 0.21
N SER A 319 -4.43 -21.62 1.31
CA SER A 319 -5.03 -21.62 2.64
C SER A 319 -5.97 -20.41 2.83
N PRO A 320 -7.21 -20.67 3.32
CA PRO A 320 -8.13 -19.59 3.70
C PRO A 320 -7.57 -18.64 4.78
N SER A 321 -6.58 -19.08 5.55
CA SER A 321 -5.89 -18.27 6.55
C SER A 321 -5.24 -17.03 5.94
N PHE A 322 -4.90 -17.05 4.64
CA PHE A 322 -4.35 -15.89 3.94
C PHE A 322 -5.22 -14.62 4.05
N CYS A 323 -6.54 -14.78 4.09
CA CYS A 323 -7.46 -13.65 4.20
C CYS A 323 -7.41 -12.90 5.55
N HIS A 324 -6.74 -13.46 6.58
CA HIS A 324 -6.45 -12.72 7.81
C HIS A 324 -5.51 -11.53 7.57
N CYS A 325 -4.67 -11.57 6.52
CA CYS A 325 -3.95 -10.39 6.06
C CYS A 325 -4.90 -9.21 5.76
N SER A 326 -6.01 -9.46 5.04
CA SER A 326 -7.03 -8.42 4.80
C SER A 326 -7.78 -7.98 6.07
N ALA A 327 -7.98 -8.88 7.04
CA ALA A 327 -8.56 -8.52 8.35
C ALA A 327 -7.64 -7.55 9.12
N GLY A 328 -6.32 -7.73 9.02
CA GLY A 328 -5.33 -6.86 9.64
C GLY A 328 -5.43 -5.39 9.20
N TRP A 329 -5.89 -5.14 7.97
CA TRP A 329 -6.15 -3.79 7.49
C TRP A 329 -7.24 -3.08 8.33
N PHE A 330 -8.32 -3.79 8.64
CA PHE A 330 -9.38 -3.26 9.50
C PHE A 330 -8.98 -3.21 10.98
N VAL A 331 -8.10 -4.12 11.44
CA VAL A 331 -7.49 -4.01 12.78
C VAL A 331 -6.77 -2.67 12.90
N GLN A 332 -5.83 -2.37 11.99
CA GLN A 332 -5.11 -1.09 12.01
C GLN A 332 -6.05 0.12 11.97
N MET A 333 -7.06 0.08 11.10
CA MET A 333 -8.03 1.16 10.98
C MET A 333 -8.71 1.44 12.31
N TRP A 334 -9.34 0.44 12.91
CA TRP A 334 -10.11 0.62 14.14
C TRP A 334 -9.24 0.91 15.37
N GLU A 335 -8.05 0.30 15.46
CA GLU A 335 -7.10 0.62 16.54
C GLU A 335 -6.65 2.08 16.49
N THR A 336 -6.40 2.61 15.29
CA THR A 336 -6.00 4.02 15.13
C THR A 336 -7.15 4.99 15.39
N ILE A 337 -8.35 4.70 14.88
CA ILE A 337 -9.53 5.58 15.07
C ILE A 337 -9.93 5.65 16.54
N LEU A 338 -9.97 4.49 17.21
CA LEU A 338 -10.45 4.40 18.60
C LEU A 338 -9.37 4.67 19.64
N ASP A 339 -8.11 4.80 19.21
CA ASP A 339 -6.94 4.88 20.10
C ASP A 339 -6.90 3.70 21.09
N ARG A 340 -7.18 2.51 20.60
CA ARG A 340 -7.29 1.25 21.34
C ARG A 340 -6.47 0.18 20.65
N SER A 341 -5.86 -0.71 21.43
CA SER A 341 -5.17 -1.90 20.91
C SER A 341 -6.04 -3.14 21.04
N ALA A 342 -5.63 -4.20 20.33
CA ALA A 342 -6.23 -5.54 20.39
C ALA A 342 -7.68 -5.62 19.85
N ILE A 343 -8.02 -4.77 18.89
CA ILE A 343 -9.30 -4.88 18.16
C ILE A 343 -9.30 -6.22 17.40
N ARG A 344 -10.33 -7.02 17.64
CA ARG A 344 -10.50 -8.30 16.95
C ARG A 344 -11.28 -8.10 15.67
N VAL A 345 -10.77 -8.70 14.57
CA VAL A 345 -11.46 -8.75 13.28
C VAL A 345 -11.44 -10.19 12.76
N ASP A 346 -12.60 -10.75 12.53
CA ASP A 346 -12.75 -12.11 12.01
C ASP A 346 -13.13 -12.09 10.52
N VAL A 347 -12.63 -13.06 9.74
CA VAL A 347 -13.02 -13.26 8.34
C VAL A 347 -14.32 -14.09 8.31
N VAL A 348 -15.44 -13.46 8.00
CA VAL A 348 -16.76 -14.10 7.95
C VAL A 348 -17.03 -14.74 6.60
N ARG A 349 -16.76 -13.99 5.51
CA ARG A 349 -16.83 -14.44 4.13
C ARG A 349 -15.56 -14.03 3.40
N SER A 350 -15.13 -14.84 2.47
CA SER A 350 -13.99 -14.48 1.63
C SER A 350 -14.13 -15.07 0.23
N ILE A 351 -13.80 -14.27 -0.75
CA ILE A 351 -13.75 -14.67 -2.16
C ILE A 351 -12.82 -15.88 -2.34
N LEU A 352 -11.75 -15.98 -1.57
CA LEU A 352 -10.86 -17.15 -1.56
C LEU A 352 -11.57 -18.44 -1.10
N ARG A 353 -12.51 -18.34 -0.16
CA ARG A 353 -13.34 -19.47 0.32
C ARG A 353 -14.48 -19.83 -0.63
N GLY A 354 -14.66 -19.09 -1.73
CA GLY A 354 -15.72 -19.32 -2.71
C GLY A 354 -16.92 -18.37 -2.57
N ASP A 355 -16.92 -17.49 -1.59
CA ASP A 355 -17.97 -16.47 -1.44
C ASP A 355 -17.89 -15.43 -2.56
N ASP A 356 -18.99 -14.74 -2.82
CA ASP A 356 -19.10 -13.64 -3.80
C ASP A 356 -18.52 -12.33 -3.32
N ARG A 357 -18.35 -12.16 -2.00
CA ARG A 357 -17.83 -10.96 -1.32
C ARG A 357 -16.93 -11.31 -0.16
N CYS A 358 -16.06 -10.36 0.20
CA CYS A 358 -15.32 -10.41 1.45
C CYS A 358 -16.06 -9.64 2.54
N VAL A 359 -16.39 -10.32 3.65
CA VAL A 359 -17.08 -9.74 4.81
C VAL A 359 -16.26 -10.04 6.06
N PHE A 360 -16.06 -9.01 6.88
CA PHE A 360 -15.30 -9.06 8.11
C PHE A 360 -16.17 -8.65 9.29
N ALA A 361 -16.08 -9.37 10.41
CA ALA A 361 -16.72 -8.98 11.67
C ALA A 361 -15.70 -8.26 12.56
N VAL A 362 -15.97 -7.02 12.90
CA VAL A 362 -15.17 -6.20 13.82
C VAL A 362 -15.83 -6.22 15.18
N HIS A 363 -15.09 -6.61 16.21
CA HIS A 363 -15.52 -6.61 17.60
C HIS A 363 -15.07 -5.30 18.25
N LEU A 364 -15.99 -4.33 18.29
CA LEU A 364 -15.76 -3.05 18.94
C LEU A 364 -15.73 -3.22 20.48
N PRO A 365 -15.01 -2.37 21.23
CA PRO A 365 -15.10 -2.34 22.68
C PRO A 365 -16.54 -2.09 23.16
N GLU A 366 -17.02 -2.88 24.11
CA GLU A 366 -18.41 -2.81 24.59
C GLU A 366 -18.75 -1.47 25.24
N ASP A 367 -17.76 -0.83 25.88
CA ASP A 367 -17.88 0.48 26.53
C ASP A 367 -18.21 1.63 25.55
N LEU A 368 -18.00 1.44 24.26
CA LEU A 368 -18.36 2.43 23.22
C LEU A 368 -19.86 2.42 22.87
N LEU A 369 -20.61 1.47 23.38
CA LEU A 369 -22.03 1.24 23.01
C LEU A 369 -22.96 1.33 24.23
N SER A 370 -22.42 1.79 25.36
CA SER A 370 -23.16 2.01 26.61
C SER A 370 -23.95 3.31 26.60
#